data_b76f74228356b3e6a335d58745fffb9c
#
_entry.id   b76f74228356b3e6a335d58745fffb9c
#
_cell.length_a   1.000
_cell.length_b   1.000
_cell.length_c   1.000
_cell.angle_alpha   90.00
_cell.angle_beta   90.00
_cell.angle_gamma   90.00
#
_symmetry.space_group_name_H-M   'P 1'
#
loop_
_entity.id
_entity.type
_entity.pdbx_description
1 polymer ?
#
loop_
_entity_poly.entity_id
_entity_poly.type
_entity_poly.pdbx_seq_one_letter_code
_entity_poly.pdbx_strand_id
1 'polypeptide(L)'
;GGNFKQLKAPVSGIVSYAVDSYENLDETSINADVFDRTGYSRLTIKTGQPAETGTPAYKVITDDTWSVVFPLGEEDLAQFGDQTSLKINFPSENLTMNGAFSVLTGTDGKTYGKLDFKRFMIQFEADRYVDFEVVTEEVKGLKIPLSAVASKDFYRVPAEYLTTGGDGNDSGFNKEVYSDQGTSIVF
;
A
#
# COMPACT_ATOMS: atom_id res chain seq x y z
N GLY A 1 36.59 35.75 12.10
CA GLY A 1 35.83 35.71 10.85
C GLY A 1 35.72 34.27 10.40
N GLY A 2 34.49 33.71 10.41
CA GLY A 2 34.27 32.36 9.92
C GLY A 2 34.52 32.30 8.41
N ASN A 3 35.32 31.34 7.98
CA ASN A 3 35.50 31.07 6.57
C ASN A 3 34.27 30.36 6.02
N PHE A 4 33.36 31.12 5.41
CA PHE A 4 32.24 30.54 4.67
C PHE A 4 32.76 30.11 3.28
N LYS A 5 32.66 28.82 3.01
CA LYS A 5 32.95 28.26 1.68
C LYS A 5 31.62 27.89 1.03
N GLN A 6 31.31 28.51 -0.09
CA GLN A 6 30.14 28.13 -0.87
C GLN A 6 30.43 26.82 -1.60
N LEU A 7 29.66 25.77 -1.31
CA LEU A 7 29.69 24.52 -2.03
C LEU A 7 28.55 24.52 -3.07
N LYS A 8 28.88 24.14 -4.30
CA LYS A 8 27.88 23.94 -5.36
C LYS A 8 27.68 22.45 -5.54
N ALA A 9 26.45 22.05 -5.79
CA ALA A 9 26.16 20.67 -6.16
C ALA A 9 26.89 20.33 -7.49
N PRO A 10 27.57 19.18 -7.56
CA PRO A 10 28.32 18.79 -8.74
C PRO A 10 27.46 18.42 -9.93
N VAL A 11 26.20 18.11 -9.71
CA VAL A 11 25.20 17.70 -10.70
C VAL A 11 23.86 18.36 -10.39
N SER A 12 22.99 18.44 -11.39
CA SER A 12 21.59 18.88 -11.19
C SER A 12 20.80 17.79 -10.51
N GLY A 13 19.92 18.17 -9.58
CA GLY A 13 19.07 17.23 -8.86
C GLY A 13 18.40 17.89 -7.66
N ILE A 14 17.74 17.07 -6.85
CA ILE A 14 17.11 17.47 -5.60
C ILE A 14 18.12 17.28 -4.46
N VAL A 15 18.36 18.32 -3.69
CA VAL A 15 19.24 18.24 -2.52
C VAL A 15 18.43 17.75 -1.33
N SER A 16 18.86 16.64 -0.74
CA SER A 16 18.32 16.10 0.49
C SER A 16 19.35 16.18 1.61
N TYR A 17 18.88 16.50 2.79
CA TYR A 17 19.70 16.57 4.01
C TYR A 17 19.46 15.37 4.95
N ALA A 18 18.75 14.35 4.46
CA ALA A 18 18.57 13.08 5.15
C ALA A 18 19.51 12.02 4.56
N VAL A 19 20.40 11.47 5.38
CA VAL A 19 21.41 10.48 5.00
C VAL A 19 21.38 9.33 6.00
N ASP A 20 21.37 8.08 5.53
CA ASP A 20 21.21 6.91 6.38
C ASP A 20 22.21 5.77 6.14
N SER A 21 23.22 6.02 5.30
CA SER A 21 24.24 5.05 4.89
C SER A 21 23.74 3.93 3.95
N TYR A 22 22.51 3.98 3.49
CA TYR A 22 21.94 3.06 2.51
C TYR A 22 21.83 3.68 1.11
N GLU A 23 22.56 4.77 0.86
CA GLU A 23 22.53 5.48 -0.43
C GLU A 23 23.00 4.63 -1.61
N ASN A 24 23.80 3.58 -1.35
CA ASN A 24 24.31 2.66 -2.36
C ASN A 24 23.53 1.32 -2.39
N LEU A 25 22.43 1.23 -1.66
CA LEU A 25 21.60 0.02 -1.70
C LEU A 25 20.94 -0.12 -3.08
N ASP A 26 21.15 -1.25 -3.72
CA ASP A 26 20.59 -1.60 -5.02
C ASP A 26 19.97 -3.01 -5.02
N GLU A 27 19.38 -3.41 -6.13
CA GLU A 27 18.74 -4.72 -6.28
C GLU A 27 19.68 -5.89 -6.04
N THR A 28 20.98 -5.72 -6.29
CA THR A 28 21.98 -6.78 -6.18
C THR A 28 22.42 -7.04 -4.75
N SER A 29 22.03 -6.18 -3.82
CA SER A 29 22.39 -6.25 -2.40
C SER A 29 21.22 -6.58 -1.48
N ILE A 30 20.03 -6.88 -2.04
CA ILE A 30 18.84 -7.20 -1.25
C ILE A 30 18.96 -8.56 -0.57
N ASN A 31 18.69 -8.57 0.73
CA ASN A 31 18.58 -9.76 1.59
C ASN A 31 17.70 -9.43 2.81
N ALA A 32 17.48 -10.40 3.69
CA ALA A 32 16.63 -10.22 4.87
C ALA A 32 17.15 -9.14 5.84
N ASP A 33 18.45 -8.90 5.90
CA ASP A 33 19.05 -7.96 6.85
C ASP A 33 18.67 -6.50 6.54
N VAL A 34 18.40 -6.16 5.26
CA VAL A 34 18.01 -4.79 4.89
C VAL A 34 16.64 -4.39 5.43
N PHE A 35 15.83 -5.36 5.87
CA PHE A 35 14.51 -5.14 6.46
C PHE A 35 14.54 -5.10 8.00
N ASP A 36 15.70 -5.39 8.60
CA ASP A 36 15.88 -5.25 10.05
C ASP A 36 16.05 -3.77 10.40
N ARG A 37 15.04 -3.24 11.06
CA ARG A 37 15.03 -1.83 11.53
C ARG A 37 15.81 -1.64 12.83
N THR A 38 16.31 -2.73 13.43
CA THR A 38 17.09 -2.67 14.66
C THR A 38 18.42 -1.98 14.39
N GLY A 39 18.67 -0.88 15.07
CA GLY A 39 19.89 -0.10 14.87
C GLY A 39 19.86 0.83 13.64
N TYR A 40 18.74 0.91 12.88
CA TYR A 40 18.60 1.90 11.84
C TYR A 40 18.67 3.32 12.41
N SER A 41 19.47 4.16 11.80
CA SER A 41 19.58 5.56 12.15
C SER A 41 19.65 6.44 10.90
N ARG A 42 19.00 7.57 10.95
CA ARG A 42 19.03 8.60 9.92
C ARG A 42 19.69 9.85 10.47
N LEU A 43 20.72 10.32 9.79
CA LEU A 43 21.31 11.61 10.06
C LEU A 43 20.52 12.69 9.32
N THR A 44 19.98 13.64 10.05
CA THR A 44 19.39 14.86 9.48
C THR A 44 20.40 16.00 9.61
N ILE A 45 20.92 16.48 8.50
CA ILE A 45 21.93 17.55 8.45
C ILE A 45 21.21 18.89 8.64
N LYS A 46 21.59 19.63 9.68
CA LYS A 46 20.96 20.92 9.99
C LYS A 46 21.78 22.07 9.41
N THR A 47 21.09 23.05 8.85
CA THR A 47 21.71 24.30 8.38
C THR A 47 22.41 25.01 9.53
N GLY A 48 23.61 25.53 9.27
CA GLY A 48 24.40 26.30 10.26
C GLY A 48 25.28 25.46 11.19
N GLN A 49 25.29 24.14 11.04
CA GLN A 49 26.26 23.28 11.71
C GLN A 49 27.61 23.27 10.97
N PRO A 50 28.75 23.24 11.70
CA PRO A 50 30.05 23.06 11.05
C PRO A 50 30.08 21.70 10.32
N ALA A 51 30.55 21.70 9.08
CA ALA A 51 30.84 20.46 8.34
C ALA A 51 32.17 19.90 8.81
N GLU A 52 32.20 18.65 9.21
CA GLU A 52 33.40 17.92 9.56
C GLU A 52 33.93 17.15 8.35
N THR A 53 35.26 17.09 8.21
CA THR A 53 35.87 16.32 7.13
C THR A 53 35.52 14.85 7.23
N GLY A 54 35.00 14.28 6.14
CA GLY A 54 34.57 12.86 6.09
C GLY A 54 33.11 12.60 6.44
N THR A 55 32.37 13.62 6.90
CA THR A 55 30.93 13.49 7.12
C THR A 55 30.15 13.98 5.90
N PRO A 56 28.99 13.35 5.56
CA PRO A 56 28.13 13.82 4.49
C PRO A 56 27.60 15.23 4.80
N ALA A 57 27.64 16.13 3.82
CA ALA A 57 27.05 17.46 3.92
C ALA A 57 25.63 17.51 3.35
N TYR A 58 25.35 16.71 2.35
CA TYR A 58 24.04 16.52 1.70
C TYR A 58 24.14 15.33 0.74
N LYS A 59 22.99 14.84 0.26
CA LYS A 59 22.92 13.95 -0.92
C LYS A 59 22.20 14.67 -2.07
N VAL A 60 22.49 14.29 -3.31
CA VAL A 60 21.81 14.80 -4.50
C VAL A 60 21.08 13.64 -5.15
N ILE A 61 19.78 13.78 -5.32
CA ILE A 61 18.94 12.83 -6.00
C ILE A 61 18.81 13.29 -7.45
N THR A 62 19.26 12.46 -8.38
CA THR A 62 19.37 12.82 -9.80
C THR A 62 18.30 12.22 -10.67
N ASP A 63 17.47 11.31 -10.11
CA ASP A 63 16.37 10.63 -10.80
C ASP A 63 15.10 10.76 -9.95
N ASP A 64 13.94 10.86 -10.58
CA ASP A 64 12.63 10.86 -9.96
C ASP A 64 12.01 9.46 -9.83
N THR A 65 12.70 8.45 -10.35
CA THR A 65 12.35 7.04 -10.21
C THR A 65 12.78 6.52 -8.85
N TRP A 66 11.89 5.82 -8.17
CA TRP A 66 12.16 5.21 -6.89
C TRP A 66 11.46 3.86 -6.77
N SER A 67 11.93 3.03 -5.87
CA SER A 67 11.43 1.67 -5.73
C SER A 67 11.16 1.33 -4.28
N VAL A 68 10.15 0.49 -4.08
CA VAL A 68 9.87 -0.19 -2.81
C VAL A 68 10.16 -1.66 -3.00
N VAL A 69 11.02 -2.22 -2.13
CA VAL A 69 11.30 -3.65 -2.09
C VAL A 69 10.77 -4.23 -0.78
N PHE A 70 10.18 -5.40 -0.85
CA PHE A 70 9.57 -6.05 0.31
C PHE A 70 9.68 -7.58 0.21
N PRO A 71 9.74 -8.29 1.36
CA PRO A 71 9.67 -9.74 1.37
C PRO A 71 8.37 -10.22 0.73
N LEU A 72 8.45 -11.22 -0.15
CA LEU A 72 7.30 -11.79 -0.84
C LEU A 72 7.13 -13.24 -0.40
N GLY A 73 6.06 -13.51 0.35
CA GLY A 73 5.71 -14.86 0.81
C GLY A 73 5.17 -15.74 -0.33
N GLU A 74 5.07 -17.04 -0.10
CA GLU A 74 4.57 -17.99 -1.10
C GLU A 74 3.13 -17.70 -1.52
N GLU A 75 2.27 -17.29 -0.58
CA GLU A 75 0.88 -16.92 -0.85
C GLU A 75 0.80 -15.67 -1.72
N ASP A 76 1.57 -14.63 -1.40
CA ASP A 76 1.63 -13.40 -2.16
C ASP A 76 2.22 -13.63 -3.55
N LEU A 77 3.25 -14.48 -3.65
CA LEU A 77 3.84 -14.87 -4.92
C LEU A 77 2.81 -15.59 -5.81
N ALA A 78 2.02 -16.50 -5.23
CA ALA A 78 0.96 -17.19 -5.95
C ALA A 78 -0.16 -16.23 -6.42
N GLN A 79 -0.44 -15.19 -5.63
CA GLN A 79 -1.48 -14.21 -5.93
C GLN A 79 -1.04 -13.14 -6.94
N PHE A 80 0.19 -12.65 -6.82
CA PHE A 80 0.67 -11.47 -7.55
C PHE A 80 1.81 -11.76 -8.53
N GLY A 81 2.44 -12.93 -8.47
CA GLY A 81 3.69 -13.22 -9.19
C GLY A 81 3.62 -13.03 -10.71
N ASP A 82 2.47 -13.23 -11.31
CA ASP A 82 2.25 -13.06 -12.76
C ASP A 82 1.82 -11.62 -13.14
N GLN A 83 1.64 -10.73 -12.17
CA GLN A 83 1.25 -9.35 -12.43
C GLN A 83 2.46 -8.50 -12.76
N THR A 84 2.27 -7.50 -13.60
CA THR A 84 3.31 -6.52 -13.97
C THR A 84 3.07 -5.14 -13.37
N SER A 85 1.92 -4.94 -12.74
CA SER A 85 1.54 -3.70 -12.08
C SER A 85 0.61 -3.99 -10.92
N LEU A 86 0.82 -3.30 -9.80
CA LEU A 86 -0.05 -3.37 -8.62
C LEU A 86 -0.51 -1.96 -8.25
N LYS A 87 -1.74 -1.87 -7.79
CA LYS A 87 -2.29 -0.64 -7.21
C LYS A 87 -1.93 -0.60 -5.73
N ILE A 88 -1.22 0.44 -5.32
CA ILE A 88 -0.65 0.57 -3.98
C ILE A 88 -1.26 1.78 -3.29
N ASN A 89 -1.68 1.59 -2.06
CA ASN A 89 -2.08 2.64 -1.15
C ASN A 89 -0.97 2.88 -0.11
N PHE A 90 -0.58 4.12 0.07
CA PHE A 90 0.32 4.60 1.13
C PHE A 90 -0.53 5.41 2.13
N PRO A 91 -0.96 4.78 3.24
CA PRO A 91 -1.91 5.41 4.16
C PRO A 91 -1.37 6.69 4.81
N SER A 92 -0.09 6.70 5.18
CA SER A 92 0.55 7.84 5.85
C SER A 92 0.60 9.09 4.98
N GLU A 93 0.76 8.91 3.66
CA GLU A 93 0.83 9.98 2.66
C GLU A 93 -0.54 10.29 2.04
N ASN A 94 -1.58 9.50 2.40
CA ASN A 94 -2.90 9.56 1.78
C ASN A 94 -2.82 9.50 0.24
N LEU A 95 -2.00 8.59 -0.25
CA LEU A 95 -1.66 8.47 -1.67
C LEU A 95 -1.93 7.07 -2.18
N THR A 96 -2.63 6.98 -3.32
CA THR A 96 -2.83 5.72 -4.03
C THR A 96 -2.33 5.85 -5.45
N MET A 97 -1.49 4.91 -5.89
CA MET A 97 -0.92 4.90 -7.24
C MET A 97 -0.58 3.50 -7.71
N ASN A 98 -0.38 3.35 -9.02
CA ASN A 98 0.12 2.11 -9.59
C ASN A 98 1.65 2.09 -9.58
N GLY A 99 2.22 0.95 -9.15
CA GLY A 99 3.64 0.65 -9.28
C GLY A 99 3.87 -0.45 -10.31
N ALA A 100 4.91 -0.34 -11.11
CA ALA A 100 5.36 -1.45 -11.93
C ALA A 100 5.91 -2.54 -11.01
N PHE A 101 5.35 -3.73 -11.10
CA PHE A 101 5.69 -4.83 -10.20
C PHE A 101 6.60 -5.84 -10.88
N SER A 102 7.59 -6.30 -10.16
CA SER A 102 8.47 -7.39 -10.54
C SER A 102 8.87 -8.22 -9.32
N VAL A 103 9.31 -9.44 -9.59
CA VAL A 103 9.82 -10.36 -8.55
C VAL A 103 11.33 -10.47 -8.73
N LEU A 104 12.06 -10.40 -7.63
CA LEU A 104 13.51 -10.57 -7.63
C LEU A 104 13.93 -11.61 -6.59
N THR A 105 15.11 -12.20 -6.79
CA THR A 105 15.74 -13.12 -5.84
C THR A 105 16.87 -12.39 -5.14
N GLY A 106 16.81 -12.35 -3.82
CA GLY A 106 17.85 -11.73 -3.00
C GLY A 106 19.15 -12.52 -2.95
N THR A 107 20.20 -11.92 -2.40
CA THR A 107 21.51 -12.57 -2.19
C THR A 107 21.45 -13.75 -1.21
N ASP A 108 20.41 -13.80 -0.41
CA ASP A 108 20.09 -14.89 0.52
C ASP A 108 19.23 -16.01 -0.10
N GLY A 109 18.94 -15.92 -1.41
CA GLY A 109 18.12 -16.87 -2.15
C GLY A 109 16.62 -16.77 -1.89
N LYS A 110 16.17 -15.79 -1.10
CA LYS A 110 14.75 -15.55 -0.84
C LYS A 110 14.10 -14.70 -1.94
N THR A 111 12.78 -14.76 -1.99
CA THR A 111 11.97 -14.02 -2.95
C THR A 111 11.50 -12.69 -2.39
N TYR A 112 11.61 -11.65 -3.19
CA TYR A 112 11.20 -10.28 -2.87
C TYR A 112 10.35 -9.71 -3.99
N GLY A 113 9.38 -8.90 -3.62
CA GLY A 113 8.64 -8.06 -4.54
C GLY A 113 9.33 -6.71 -4.69
N LYS A 114 9.30 -6.15 -5.90
CA LYS A 114 9.78 -4.80 -6.21
C LYS A 114 8.68 -4.02 -6.91
N LEU A 115 8.47 -2.80 -6.45
CA LEU A 115 7.54 -1.84 -7.04
C LEU A 115 8.32 -0.61 -7.48
N ASP A 116 8.27 -0.29 -8.77
CA ASP A 116 8.90 0.90 -9.34
C ASP A 116 7.87 2.00 -9.58
N PHE A 117 8.21 3.21 -9.15
CA PHE A 117 7.40 4.42 -9.27
C PHE A 117 8.19 5.52 -9.98
N LYS A 118 7.49 6.35 -10.77
CA LYS A 118 8.06 7.50 -11.52
C LYS A 118 7.48 8.84 -11.07
N ARG A 119 6.82 8.88 -9.92
CA ARG A 119 6.14 10.08 -9.42
C ARG A 119 6.22 10.12 -7.90
N PHE A 120 6.08 11.33 -7.36
CA PHE A 120 5.97 11.57 -5.92
C PHE A 120 7.20 11.21 -5.07
N MET A 121 8.36 10.99 -5.70
CA MET A 121 9.61 10.65 -5.01
C MET A 121 9.93 11.62 -3.86
N ILE A 122 9.65 12.91 -4.03
CA ILE A 122 9.92 13.94 -3.01
C ILE A 122 9.19 13.67 -1.69
N GLN A 123 8.01 13.03 -1.73
CA GLN A 123 7.25 12.72 -0.52
C GLN A 123 7.90 11.61 0.32
N PHE A 124 8.74 10.79 -0.32
CA PHE A 124 9.36 9.61 0.29
C PHE A 124 10.89 9.72 0.43
N GLU A 125 11.49 10.81 -0.07
CA GLU A 125 12.94 10.95 -0.21
C GLU A 125 13.72 10.86 1.11
N ALA A 126 13.06 11.19 2.22
CA ALA A 126 13.63 11.14 3.56
C ALA A 126 13.38 9.80 4.27
N ASP A 127 12.52 8.94 3.73
CA ASP A 127 12.11 7.72 4.38
C ASP A 127 12.80 6.49 3.76
N ARG A 128 13.36 5.64 4.61
CA ARG A 128 13.93 4.37 4.19
C ARG A 128 12.90 3.26 4.19
N TYR A 129 11.99 3.31 5.14
CA TYR A 129 10.93 2.35 5.32
C TYR A 129 9.59 3.04 5.19
N VAL A 130 8.71 2.46 4.39
CA VAL A 130 7.35 2.96 4.14
C VAL A 130 6.34 1.87 4.42
N ASP A 131 5.19 2.25 4.94
CA ASP A 131 4.07 1.34 5.10
C ASP A 131 3.15 1.48 3.89
N PHE A 132 2.76 0.36 3.29
CA PHE A 132 1.88 0.33 2.14
C PHE A 132 0.94 -0.87 2.16
N GLU A 133 -0.11 -0.78 1.38
CA GLU A 133 -1.11 -1.81 1.19
C GLU A 133 -1.30 -2.07 -0.31
N VAL A 134 -1.36 -3.35 -0.71
CA VAL A 134 -1.76 -3.72 -2.06
C VAL A 134 -3.29 -3.63 -2.14
N VAL A 135 -3.79 -2.76 -3.01
CA VAL A 135 -5.22 -2.67 -3.27
C VAL A 135 -5.60 -3.79 -4.22
N THR A 136 -6.07 -4.89 -3.68
CA THR A 136 -6.72 -5.94 -4.47
C THR A 136 -8.04 -5.42 -5.00
N GLU A 137 -8.43 -5.83 -6.22
CA GLU A 137 -9.72 -5.42 -6.78
C GLU A 137 -10.81 -5.64 -5.73
N GLU A 138 -11.49 -4.57 -5.39
CA GLU A 138 -12.69 -4.66 -4.56
C GLU A 138 -13.63 -5.63 -5.26
N VAL A 139 -13.99 -6.72 -4.59
CA VAL A 139 -15.21 -7.43 -4.94
C VAL A 139 -16.26 -6.34 -5.08
N LYS A 140 -16.80 -6.15 -6.28
CA LYS A 140 -17.86 -5.17 -6.55
C LYS A 140 -19.09 -5.60 -5.73
N GLY A 141 -19.08 -5.25 -4.46
CA GLY A 141 -20.15 -5.43 -3.52
C GLY A 141 -20.32 -4.13 -2.74
N LEU A 142 -21.56 -3.79 -2.42
CA LEU A 142 -21.86 -2.71 -1.49
C LEU A 142 -21.09 -2.98 -0.18
N LYS A 143 -20.19 -2.06 0.21
CA LYS A 143 -19.63 -2.06 1.56
C LYS A 143 -20.75 -1.69 2.53
N ILE A 144 -21.32 -2.68 3.18
CA ILE A 144 -22.27 -2.46 4.26
C ILE A 144 -21.46 -2.39 5.55
N PRO A 145 -21.49 -1.28 6.32
CA PRO A 145 -20.85 -1.22 7.62
C PRO A 145 -21.41 -2.35 8.50
N LEU A 146 -20.54 -3.01 9.27
CA LEU A 146 -20.96 -4.06 10.22
C LEU A 146 -22.08 -3.59 11.16
N SER A 147 -22.13 -2.30 11.49
CA SER A 147 -23.21 -1.67 12.27
C SER A 147 -24.55 -1.60 11.54
N ALA A 148 -24.56 -1.80 10.21
CA ALA A 148 -25.81 -1.84 9.42
C ALA A 148 -26.34 -3.26 9.20
N VAL A 149 -25.62 -4.28 9.70
CA VAL A 149 -26.09 -5.67 9.66
C VAL A 149 -26.98 -5.90 10.85
N ALA A 150 -28.30 -5.95 10.63
CA ALA A 150 -29.27 -6.38 11.63
C ALA A 150 -29.52 -7.88 11.47
N SER A 151 -29.39 -8.63 12.56
CA SER A 151 -29.80 -10.02 12.60
C SER A 151 -31.32 -10.08 12.93
N LYS A 152 -32.10 -10.65 12.02
CA LYS A 152 -33.52 -10.94 12.25
C LYS A 152 -33.77 -12.42 12.02
N ASP A 153 -34.60 -13.01 12.87
CA ASP A 153 -35.06 -14.37 12.67
C ASP A 153 -36.26 -14.35 11.71
N PHE A 154 -36.17 -15.15 10.66
CA PHE A 154 -37.22 -15.28 9.64
C PHE A 154 -37.76 -16.72 9.63
N TYR A 155 -39.06 -16.84 9.42
CA TYR A 155 -39.67 -18.13 9.17
C TYR A 155 -39.57 -18.48 7.68
N ARG A 156 -39.04 -19.64 7.36
CA ARG A 156 -39.11 -20.20 6.00
C ARG A 156 -40.45 -20.83 5.79
N VAL A 157 -41.22 -20.32 4.84
CA VAL A 157 -42.49 -20.88 4.41
C VAL A 157 -42.32 -21.42 3.00
N PRO A 158 -42.59 -22.71 2.71
CA PRO A 158 -42.60 -23.24 1.36
C PRO A 158 -43.51 -22.42 0.46
N ALA A 159 -43.11 -22.20 -0.79
CA ALA A 159 -43.84 -21.35 -1.74
C ALA A 159 -45.28 -21.84 -2.02
N GLU A 160 -45.53 -23.12 -1.84
CA GLU A 160 -46.86 -23.75 -2.00
C GLU A 160 -47.90 -23.26 -0.98
N TYR A 161 -47.44 -22.68 0.14
CA TYR A 161 -48.34 -22.10 1.15
C TYR A 161 -48.56 -20.59 0.98
N LEU A 162 -47.94 -19.99 -0.04
CA LEU A 162 -48.17 -18.58 -0.37
C LEU A 162 -49.42 -18.48 -1.24
N THR A 163 -50.56 -18.30 -0.65
CA THR A 163 -51.78 -17.96 -1.40
C THR A 163 -51.71 -16.48 -1.77
N THR A 164 -51.83 -16.17 -3.07
CA THR A 164 -52.17 -14.82 -3.52
C THR A 164 -53.55 -14.49 -2.97
N GLY A 165 -53.59 -13.66 -1.92
CA GLY A 165 -54.83 -13.20 -1.32
C GLY A 165 -55.68 -12.49 -2.36
N GLY A 166 -56.81 -13.06 -2.70
CA GLY A 166 -57.85 -12.38 -3.43
C GLY A 166 -58.49 -11.31 -2.56
N ASP A 167 -58.91 -10.25 -3.23
CA ASP A 167 -59.69 -9.11 -2.76
C ASP A 167 -58.94 -8.02 -2.00
N GLY A 168 -58.54 -7.06 -2.75
CA GLY A 168 -58.29 -5.64 -2.67
C GLY A 168 -58.56 -4.85 -1.39
N ASN A 169 -58.38 -5.41 -0.21
CA ASN A 169 -58.37 -4.66 1.04
C ASN A 169 -57.06 -4.92 1.77
N ASP A 170 -56.09 -4.18 1.39
CA ASP A 170 -54.74 -4.25 1.87
C ASP A 170 -54.61 -3.57 3.25
N SER A 171 -54.59 -4.37 4.29
CA SER A 171 -54.14 -3.95 5.61
C SER A 171 -52.61 -4.09 5.67
N GLY A 172 -51.90 -3.20 4.96
CA GLY A 172 -50.69 -2.59 5.39
C GLY A 172 -49.45 -3.42 5.65
N PHE A 173 -49.21 -4.56 5.00
CA PHE A 173 -47.93 -5.23 5.02
C PHE A 173 -47.35 -5.29 3.60
N ASN A 174 -46.31 -4.49 3.32
CA ASN A 174 -45.48 -4.71 2.17
C ASN A 174 -44.75 -6.04 2.35
N LYS A 175 -45.20 -7.07 1.63
CA LYS A 175 -44.53 -8.36 1.59
C LYS A 175 -43.44 -8.32 0.50
N GLU A 176 -42.20 -8.16 0.87
CA GLU A 176 -41.10 -8.47 -0.03
C GLU A 176 -40.88 -9.99 0.01
N VAL A 177 -41.00 -10.63 -1.14
CA VAL A 177 -40.78 -12.07 -1.28
C VAL A 177 -39.45 -12.28 -1.98
N TYR A 178 -38.49 -12.87 -1.29
CA TYR A 178 -37.27 -13.36 -1.89
C TYR A 178 -37.36 -14.85 -2.13
N SER A 179 -37.03 -15.30 -3.35
CA SER A 179 -36.98 -16.73 -3.65
C SER A 179 -35.50 -17.13 -3.83
N ASP A 180 -35.06 -18.11 -3.04
CA ASP A 180 -33.80 -18.80 -3.23
C ASP A 180 -34.08 -20.28 -3.39
N GLN A 181 -33.73 -20.86 -4.54
CA GLN A 181 -33.85 -22.29 -4.86
C GLN A 181 -35.27 -22.88 -4.57
N GLY A 182 -36.34 -22.17 -4.93
CA GLY A 182 -37.69 -22.63 -4.78
C GLY A 182 -38.28 -22.46 -3.37
N THR A 183 -37.62 -21.78 -2.49
CA THR A 183 -38.10 -21.40 -1.16
C THR A 183 -38.30 -19.89 -1.12
N SER A 184 -39.49 -19.44 -0.74
CA SER A 184 -39.78 -18.01 -0.58
C SER A 184 -39.63 -17.60 0.88
N ILE A 185 -39.00 -16.45 1.13
CA ILE A 185 -38.89 -15.85 2.45
C ILE A 185 -39.87 -14.69 2.49
N VAL A 186 -40.73 -14.67 3.47
CA VAL A 186 -41.74 -13.62 3.70
C VAL A 186 -41.28 -12.77 4.87
N PHE A 187 -41.21 -11.46 4.68
CA PHE A 187 -40.87 -10.48 5.71
C PHE A 187 -42.11 -9.86 6.32
#